data_37275d59932b90d0266410a9b158a86b
#
_entry.id   37275d59932b90d0266410a9b158a86b
#
_cell.length_a   1.000
_cell.length_b   1.000
_cell.length_c   1.000
_cell.angle_alpha   90.00
_cell.angle_beta   90.00
_cell.angle_gamma   90.00
#
_symmetry.space_group_name_H-M   'P 1'
#
loop_
_entity.id
_entity.type
_entity.pdbx_description
1 polymer ?
#
loop_
_entity_poly.entity_id
_entity_poly.type
_entity_poly.pdbx_seq_one_letter_code
_entity_poly.pdbx_strand_id
1 'polypeptide(L)'
;MEYRIEKDTMGEVKVPADVYWGAQTQRSIENFKIAQDINKMPKEIIQAFAYLKKAAALTNFDAGVLPIEKAELIGIVCDEILAGKLNDQFPLVVWQTGSGTQSNMNINEVVAYRGHVLKGGSLNDKDKFLHPNDDVNKSQSSNDTFPTAMHIAAYKILLETTIPGIEKLRDTLSAKSKAFMQVVKIGRTHFMDATPLTVGQEISGYVSQLNHGLKAINNTLSHLSELALGGTAVGTGINTPKGYDVNVAKHIANLTGLPFVTAENKFEALAAHDAIVEAHGALKTVAVSLMKIANDIRMLSSGPRSGIGELFIPDNEPGSSIMPGKVNPTQCEALTMIAAQVMGNDVAINIGGMNGHFELNVFKPVMIYNFLHSARLIGDGCVSFNDKCAVGIEPIEANIKKHVDNSLMLVTALNTKIGYYKAAEIAQKAHKEHTTLKEMAVKLGYLTPEEFDQWVIPAEMVGSI
;
A
#
# COMPACT_ATOMS: atom_id res chain seq x y z
N MET A 1 36.07 17.42 10.36
CA MET A 1 35.60 16.78 9.12
C MET A 1 36.48 17.35 8.00
N GLU A 2 37.09 16.47 7.23
CA GLU A 2 37.88 16.89 6.05
C GLU A 2 36.95 17.14 4.87
N TYR A 3 37.29 18.06 3.98
CA TYR A 3 36.52 18.44 2.80
C TYR A 3 37.39 18.40 1.55
N ARG A 4 36.77 18.02 0.43
CA ARG A 4 37.32 18.23 -0.92
C ARG A 4 36.53 19.32 -1.63
N ILE A 5 37.14 19.93 -2.65
CA ILE A 5 36.46 20.91 -3.48
C ILE A 5 35.98 20.22 -4.75
N GLU A 6 34.65 20.29 -4.97
CA GLU A 6 33.97 19.86 -6.19
C GLU A 6 33.50 21.09 -6.96
N LYS A 7 33.20 20.94 -8.24
CA LYS A 7 32.77 22.04 -9.09
C LYS A 7 31.60 21.61 -9.98
N ASP A 8 30.64 22.49 -10.11
CA ASP A 8 29.57 22.41 -11.11
C ASP A 8 29.46 23.71 -11.91
N THR A 9 28.40 23.88 -12.71
CA THR A 9 28.18 25.07 -13.54
C THR A 9 27.98 26.36 -12.73
N MET A 10 27.70 26.25 -11.42
CA MET A 10 27.53 27.40 -10.51
C MET A 10 28.84 27.76 -9.76
N GLY A 11 29.89 26.96 -9.91
CA GLY A 11 31.18 27.19 -9.26
C GLY A 11 31.56 26.11 -8.26
N GLU A 12 32.51 26.45 -7.38
CA GLU A 12 33.07 25.52 -6.40
C GLU A 12 32.14 25.35 -5.19
N VAL A 13 32.18 24.14 -4.61
CA VAL A 13 31.47 23.79 -3.37
C VAL A 13 32.32 22.81 -2.55
N LYS A 14 32.26 22.95 -1.22
CA LYS A 14 32.91 22.03 -0.27
C LYS A 14 32.06 20.80 -0.05
N VAL A 15 32.59 19.61 -0.31
CA VAL A 15 31.95 18.32 -0.10
C VAL A 15 32.76 17.54 0.94
N PRO A 16 32.15 16.81 1.88
CA PRO A 16 32.90 15.94 2.79
C PRO A 16 33.82 14.99 2.03
N ALA A 17 35.04 14.78 2.52
CA ALA A 17 36.07 14.06 1.77
C ALA A 17 35.81 12.57 1.57
N ASP A 18 34.98 11.98 2.44
CA ASP A 18 34.74 10.54 2.56
C ASP A 18 33.43 10.06 1.88
N VAL A 19 32.68 10.96 1.23
CA VAL A 19 31.40 10.61 0.56
C VAL A 19 31.58 10.51 -0.95
N TYR A 20 30.71 9.70 -1.60
CA TYR A 20 30.72 9.53 -3.06
C TYR A 20 29.85 10.52 -3.82
N TRP A 21 29.04 11.35 -3.15
CA TRP A 21 28.30 12.40 -3.87
C TRP A 21 29.20 13.59 -4.21
N GLY A 22 28.76 14.39 -5.16
CA GLY A 22 29.49 15.55 -5.67
C GLY A 22 28.82 16.88 -5.37
N ALA A 23 29.11 17.86 -6.24
CA ALA A 23 28.69 19.25 -6.08
C ALA A 23 27.17 19.44 -6.06
N GLN A 24 26.44 18.81 -6.98
CA GLN A 24 25.00 19.03 -7.10
C GLN A 24 24.23 18.45 -5.92
N THR A 25 24.62 17.28 -5.43
CA THR A 25 24.05 16.72 -4.21
C THR A 25 24.31 17.58 -2.99
N GLN A 26 25.55 18.06 -2.84
CA GLN A 26 25.92 18.93 -1.73
C GLN A 26 25.11 20.22 -1.73
N ARG A 27 24.93 20.86 -2.89
CA ARG A 27 24.06 22.04 -2.99
C ARG A 27 22.62 21.75 -2.61
N SER A 28 22.10 20.59 -2.97
CA SER A 28 20.74 20.18 -2.58
C SER A 28 20.59 20.04 -1.07
N ILE A 29 21.58 19.42 -0.40
CA ILE A 29 21.62 19.31 1.07
C ILE A 29 21.61 20.70 1.73
N GLU A 30 22.36 21.64 1.18
CA GLU A 30 22.45 23.00 1.71
C GLU A 30 21.21 23.84 1.44
N ASN A 31 20.57 23.64 0.29
CA ASN A 31 19.41 24.40 -0.16
C ASN A 31 18.08 23.93 0.49
N PHE A 32 17.92 22.62 0.72
CA PHE A 32 16.66 22.04 1.20
C PHE A 32 16.79 21.46 2.61
N LYS A 33 16.97 22.32 3.59
CA LYS A 33 17.03 21.93 5.02
C LYS A 33 15.63 21.78 5.62
N ILE A 34 14.83 20.87 5.03
CA ILE A 34 13.41 20.70 5.37
C ILE A 34 13.22 19.27 5.85
N ALA A 35 12.90 19.07 7.13
CA ALA A 35 12.60 17.77 7.75
C ALA A 35 13.61 16.66 7.37
N GLN A 36 14.90 16.98 7.43
CA GLN A 36 16.01 16.14 6.94
C GLN A 36 16.16 14.82 7.69
N ASP A 37 15.67 14.75 8.91
CA ASP A 37 15.71 13.58 9.79
C ASP A 37 14.56 12.59 9.54
N ILE A 38 13.44 13.04 8.95
CA ILE A 38 12.23 12.24 8.80
C ILE A 38 11.77 12.03 7.35
N ASN A 39 12.03 12.96 6.44
CA ASN A 39 11.52 12.90 5.06
C ASN A 39 12.62 12.69 4.02
N LYS A 40 13.46 11.69 4.19
CA LYS A 40 14.43 11.28 3.17
C LYS A 40 13.75 10.61 1.99
N MET A 41 14.38 10.69 0.81
CA MET A 41 13.94 9.96 -0.38
C MET A 41 13.91 8.45 -0.07
N PRO A 42 12.80 7.75 -0.33
CA PRO A 42 12.67 6.32 -0.04
C PRO A 42 13.74 5.47 -0.73
N LYS A 43 14.22 4.43 -0.03
CA LYS A 43 15.21 3.49 -0.57
C LYS A 43 14.74 2.79 -1.84
N GLU A 44 13.44 2.56 -1.97
CA GLU A 44 12.83 1.95 -3.15
C GLU A 44 13.06 2.78 -4.41
N ILE A 45 13.07 4.11 -4.30
CA ILE A 45 13.42 5.01 -5.41
C ILE A 45 14.90 4.90 -5.74
N ILE A 46 15.77 4.84 -4.73
CA ILE A 46 17.21 4.67 -4.94
C ILE A 46 17.52 3.36 -5.67
N GLN A 47 16.89 2.27 -5.24
CA GLN A 47 16.99 0.96 -5.90
C GLN A 47 16.42 0.98 -7.33
N ALA A 48 15.28 1.63 -7.54
CA ALA A 48 14.70 1.79 -8.87
C ALA A 48 15.63 2.56 -9.82
N PHE A 49 16.27 3.60 -9.34
CA PHE A 49 17.32 4.30 -10.10
C PHE A 49 18.51 3.39 -10.43
N ALA A 50 18.93 2.50 -9.52
CA ALA A 50 20.05 1.59 -9.79
C ALA A 50 19.69 0.62 -10.94
N TYR A 51 18.49 0.06 -10.97
CA TYR A 51 18.01 -0.72 -12.12
C TYR A 51 18.00 0.09 -13.41
N LEU A 52 17.46 1.30 -13.37
CA LEU A 52 17.38 2.21 -14.50
C LEU A 52 18.77 2.57 -15.04
N LYS A 53 19.71 2.97 -14.17
CA LYS A 53 21.07 3.40 -14.59
C LYS A 53 21.85 2.22 -15.18
N LYS A 54 21.73 1.02 -14.61
CA LYS A 54 22.32 -0.18 -15.16
C LYS A 54 21.75 -0.51 -16.54
N ALA A 55 20.43 -0.46 -16.71
CA ALA A 55 19.74 -0.67 -17.98
C ALA A 55 20.15 0.38 -19.04
N ALA A 56 20.23 1.65 -18.65
CA ALA A 56 20.64 2.74 -19.53
C ALA A 56 22.08 2.58 -20.01
N ALA A 57 23.00 2.18 -19.12
CA ALA A 57 24.39 1.90 -19.48
C ALA A 57 24.50 0.74 -20.48
N LEU A 58 23.79 -0.36 -20.28
CA LEU A 58 23.73 -1.48 -21.21
C LEU A 58 23.15 -1.06 -22.57
N THR A 59 22.06 -0.32 -22.58
CA THR A 59 21.43 0.18 -23.79
C THR A 59 22.35 1.11 -24.59
N ASN A 60 23.08 2.00 -23.91
CA ASN A 60 24.04 2.89 -24.54
C ASN A 60 25.27 2.14 -25.06
N PHE A 61 25.69 1.06 -24.42
CA PHE A 61 26.73 0.16 -24.93
C PHE A 61 26.25 -0.55 -26.19
N ASP A 62 25.05 -1.16 -26.15
CA ASP A 62 24.48 -1.86 -27.32
C ASP A 62 24.32 -0.93 -28.54
N ALA A 63 24.03 0.34 -28.29
CA ALA A 63 23.94 1.37 -29.31
C ALA A 63 25.32 1.92 -29.77
N GLY A 64 26.43 1.45 -29.19
CA GLY A 64 27.79 1.89 -29.53
C GLY A 64 28.16 3.31 -29.08
N VAL A 65 27.40 3.92 -28.17
CA VAL A 65 27.62 5.30 -27.69
C VAL A 65 28.25 5.38 -26.29
N LEU A 66 28.44 4.25 -25.62
CA LEU A 66 29.13 4.12 -24.34
C LEU A 66 30.11 2.94 -24.42
N PRO A 67 31.42 3.13 -24.06
CA PRO A 67 32.38 2.02 -24.02
C PRO A 67 31.97 0.94 -23.00
N ILE A 68 32.27 -0.34 -23.32
CA ILE A 68 31.94 -1.49 -22.48
C ILE A 68 32.48 -1.35 -21.05
N GLU A 69 33.74 -0.89 -20.90
CA GLU A 69 34.38 -0.72 -19.58
C GLU A 69 33.61 0.26 -18.67
N LYS A 70 33.02 1.30 -19.26
CA LYS A 70 32.20 2.26 -18.53
C LYS A 70 30.84 1.67 -18.19
N ALA A 71 30.21 0.94 -19.13
CA ALA A 71 28.93 0.31 -18.90
C ALA A 71 29.01 -0.75 -17.80
N GLU A 72 30.04 -1.61 -17.82
CA GLU A 72 30.28 -2.62 -16.78
C GLU A 72 30.52 -1.96 -15.41
N LEU A 73 31.32 -0.91 -15.35
CA LEU A 73 31.61 -0.23 -14.10
C LEU A 73 30.38 0.43 -13.49
N ILE A 74 29.54 1.08 -14.31
CA ILE A 74 28.22 1.59 -13.89
C ILE A 74 27.37 0.45 -13.32
N GLY A 75 27.32 -0.70 -14.03
CA GLY A 75 26.59 -1.89 -13.59
C GLY A 75 27.05 -2.41 -12.23
N ILE A 76 28.38 -2.49 -12.00
CA ILE A 76 28.95 -2.93 -10.72
C ILE A 76 28.52 -2.03 -9.56
N VAL A 77 28.58 -0.71 -9.72
CA VAL A 77 28.18 0.23 -8.68
C VAL A 77 26.65 0.17 -8.45
N CYS A 78 25.86 0.02 -9.50
CA CYS A 78 24.41 -0.19 -9.36
C CYS A 78 24.09 -1.46 -8.56
N ASP A 79 24.85 -2.54 -8.75
CA ASP A 79 24.69 -3.77 -7.95
C ASP A 79 25.08 -3.55 -6.47
N GLU A 80 26.10 -2.72 -6.17
CA GLU A 80 26.42 -2.31 -4.80
C GLU A 80 25.26 -1.52 -4.15
N ILE A 81 24.59 -0.64 -4.92
CA ILE A 81 23.40 0.10 -4.46
C ILE A 81 22.24 -0.85 -4.17
N LEU A 82 21.94 -1.77 -5.09
CA LEU A 82 20.89 -2.77 -4.92
C LEU A 82 21.14 -3.68 -3.72
N ALA A 83 22.40 -4.00 -3.44
CA ALA A 83 22.82 -4.75 -2.26
C ALA A 83 22.82 -3.94 -0.95
N GLY A 84 22.45 -2.65 -1.00
CA GLY A 84 22.39 -1.77 0.17
C GLY A 84 23.74 -1.31 0.73
N LYS A 85 24.85 -1.53 0.02
CA LYS A 85 26.20 -1.19 0.48
C LYS A 85 26.50 0.31 0.51
N LEU A 86 25.68 1.11 -0.18
CA LEU A 86 25.86 2.56 -0.36
C LEU A 86 24.69 3.39 0.18
N ASN A 87 23.87 2.84 1.10
CA ASN A 87 22.64 3.48 1.58
C ASN A 87 22.87 4.85 2.21
N ASP A 88 24.01 5.06 2.85
CA ASP A 88 24.44 6.32 3.47
C ASP A 88 24.81 7.43 2.46
N GLN A 89 24.93 7.09 1.19
CA GLN A 89 25.30 8.02 0.11
C GLN A 89 24.09 8.75 -0.51
N PHE A 90 22.88 8.54 0.00
CA PHE A 90 21.63 9.11 -0.52
C PHE A 90 20.89 9.94 0.55
N PRO A 91 21.44 11.12 0.92
CA PRO A 91 20.95 11.91 2.06
C PRO A 91 19.77 12.83 1.71
N LEU A 92 19.37 12.92 0.42
CA LEU A 92 18.44 13.94 -0.04
C LEU A 92 17.02 13.74 0.50
N VAL A 93 16.33 14.87 0.71
CA VAL A 93 14.96 14.90 1.19
C VAL A 93 13.94 14.87 0.04
N VAL A 94 12.71 14.51 0.38
CA VAL A 94 11.54 14.56 -0.54
C VAL A 94 11.26 16.00 -1.00
N TRP A 95 11.47 16.97 -0.11
CA TRP A 95 11.25 18.40 -0.34
C TRP A 95 12.40 19.00 -1.14
N GLN A 96 12.45 18.68 -2.42
CA GLN A 96 13.46 19.11 -3.40
C GLN A 96 12.78 19.64 -4.66
N THR A 97 13.54 19.88 -5.76
CA THR A 97 12.91 20.23 -7.04
C THR A 97 11.89 19.16 -7.45
N GLY A 98 10.73 19.60 -7.88
CA GLY A 98 9.61 18.69 -8.20
C GLY A 98 9.82 17.79 -9.40
N SER A 99 10.84 18.05 -10.23
CA SER A 99 11.29 17.16 -11.31
C SER A 99 12.09 15.94 -10.79
N GLY A 100 12.64 16.01 -9.57
CA GLY A 100 13.51 15.00 -9.00
C GLY A 100 14.96 15.06 -9.49
N THR A 101 15.37 16.18 -10.10
CA THR A 101 16.72 16.34 -10.66
C THR A 101 17.83 16.10 -9.64
N GLN A 102 17.66 16.58 -8.39
CA GLN A 102 18.70 16.36 -7.38
C GLN A 102 18.87 14.88 -7.04
N SER A 103 17.81 14.11 -6.94
CA SER A 103 17.90 12.65 -6.72
C SER A 103 18.55 11.95 -7.90
N ASN A 104 18.20 12.30 -9.14
CA ASN A 104 18.87 11.77 -10.33
C ASN A 104 20.36 12.09 -10.33
N MET A 105 20.74 13.32 -9.99
CA MET A 105 22.15 13.71 -9.93
C MET A 105 22.88 13.06 -8.76
N ASN A 106 22.24 12.87 -7.62
CA ASN A 106 22.83 12.13 -6.50
C ASN A 106 23.24 10.72 -6.92
N ILE A 107 22.35 9.98 -7.60
CA ILE A 107 22.69 8.67 -8.15
C ILE A 107 23.84 8.78 -9.16
N ASN A 108 23.80 9.73 -10.09
CA ASN A 108 24.82 9.89 -11.10
C ASN A 108 26.21 10.16 -10.48
N GLU A 109 26.27 11.05 -9.50
CA GLU A 109 27.50 11.41 -8.79
C GLU A 109 28.05 10.22 -7.99
N VAL A 110 27.20 9.52 -7.22
CA VAL A 110 27.61 8.34 -6.44
C VAL A 110 28.12 7.24 -7.36
N VAL A 111 27.43 6.94 -8.46
CA VAL A 111 27.87 5.92 -9.42
C VAL A 111 29.20 6.30 -10.06
N ALA A 112 29.35 7.55 -10.50
CA ALA A 112 30.58 8.00 -11.15
C ALA A 112 31.78 7.96 -10.19
N TYR A 113 31.61 8.46 -8.97
CA TYR A 113 32.75 8.62 -8.04
C TYR A 113 33.09 7.29 -7.35
N ARG A 114 32.11 6.47 -7.00
CA ARG A 114 32.37 5.11 -6.54
C ARG A 114 33.07 4.27 -7.60
N GLY A 115 32.61 4.36 -8.87
CA GLY A 115 33.24 3.69 -10.00
C GLY A 115 34.71 4.11 -10.19
N HIS A 116 34.99 5.39 -10.07
CA HIS A 116 36.37 5.90 -10.13
C HIS A 116 37.26 5.27 -9.05
N VAL A 117 36.77 5.22 -7.81
CA VAL A 117 37.52 4.61 -6.70
C VAL A 117 37.71 3.10 -6.92
N LEU A 118 36.72 2.37 -7.48
CA LEU A 118 36.88 0.96 -7.83
C LEU A 118 37.95 0.71 -8.89
N LYS A 119 38.23 1.70 -9.74
CA LYS A 119 39.35 1.67 -10.72
C LYS A 119 40.70 2.04 -10.09
N GLY A 120 40.75 2.28 -8.78
CA GLY A 120 41.98 2.69 -8.07
C GLY A 120 42.27 4.20 -8.04
N GLY A 121 41.29 5.02 -8.47
CA GLY A 121 41.37 6.46 -8.38
C GLY A 121 41.08 7.01 -7.01
N SER A 122 41.38 8.29 -6.79
CA SER A 122 41.07 9.04 -5.56
C SER A 122 39.88 9.99 -5.78
N LEU A 123 39.09 10.21 -4.75
CA LEU A 123 38.00 11.21 -4.78
C LEU A 123 38.56 12.65 -5.00
N ASN A 124 39.84 12.88 -4.70
CA ASN A 124 40.51 14.16 -4.93
C ASN A 124 41.01 14.34 -6.36
N ASP A 125 40.97 13.30 -7.20
CA ASP A 125 41.43 13.43 -8.60
C ASP A 125 40.52 14.42 -9.34
N LYS A 126 41.17 15.28 -10.13
CA LYS A 126 40.46 16.28 -10.92
C LYS A 126 39.64 15.65 -12.03
N ASP A 127 40.20 14.66 -12.70
CA ASP A 127 39.60 13.96 -13.82
C ASP A 127 39.18 12.54 -13.34
N LYS A 128 37.89 12.23 -13.36
CA LYS A 128 37.38 10.94 -12.95
C LYS A 128 37.10 10.04 -14.16
N PHE A 129 37.27 8.73 -14.00
CA PHE A 129 37.04 7.76 -15.09
C PHE A 129 35.63 7.79 -15.64
N LEU A 130 34.62 7.99 -14.77
CA LEU A 130 33.24 8.19 -15.13
C LEU A 130 32.81 9.62 -14.86
N HIS A 131 32.09 10.22 -15.82
CA HIS A 131 31.49 11.54 -15.63
C HIS A 131 29.98 11.39 -15.32
N PRO A 132 29.44 12.06 -14.26
CA PRO A 132 28.03 11.93 -13.86
C PRO A 132 27.05 12.24 -15.00
N ASN A 133 27.26 13.28 -15.77
CA ASN A 133 26.39 13.71 -16.87
C ASN A 133 26.66 12.97 -18.17
N ASP A 134 27.95 12.89 -18.59
CA ASP A 134 28.28 12.43 -19.95
C ASP A 134 28.30 10.91 -20.08
N ASP A 135 28.52 10.16 -18.97
CA ASP A 135 28.55 8.71 -18.96
C ASP A 135 27.33 8.12 -18.26
N VAL A 136 27.08 8.46 -16.97
CA VAL A 136 26.02 7.85 -16.17
C VAL A 136 24.64 8.33 -16.60
N ASN A 137 24.52 9.61 -16.95
CA ASN A 137 23.25 10.20 -17.42
C ASN A 137 23.10 10.21 -18.95
N LYS A 138 24.01 9.56 -19.69
CA LYS A 138 23.98 9.52 -21.16
C LYS A 138 22.62 9.09 -21.69
N SER A 139 22.10 9.79 -22.71
CA SER A 139 20.78 9.56 -23.35
C SER A 139 19.58 9.73 -22.42
N GLN A 140 19.70 10.47 -21.32
CA GLN A 140 18.67 10.62 -20.29
C GLN A 140 18.47 12.07 -19.89
N SER A 141 17.32 12.36 -19.31
CA SER A 141 17.03 13.58 -18.54
C SER A 141 16.49 13.18 -17.16
N SER A 142 16.59 14.06 -16.17
CA SER A 142 15.87 13.87 -14.90
C SER A 142 14.35 13.77 -15.11
N ASN A 143 13.85 14.38 -16.19
CA ASN A 143 12.44 14.47 -16.50
C ASN A 143 11.83 13.11 -16.88
N ASP A 144 12.59 12.22 -17.51
CA ASP A 144 12.18 10.87 -17.88
C ASP A 144 12.71 9.80 -16.91
N THR A 145 13.85 10.02 -16.26
CA THR A 145 14.43 9.04 -15.31
C THR A 145 13.63 8.95 -14.00
N PHE A 146 13.26 10.10 -13.42
CA PHE A 146 12.55 10.08 -12.13
C PHE A 146 11.17 9.41 -12.23
N PRO A 147 10.28 9.70 -13.20
CA PRO A 147 9.02 8.99 -13.35
C PRO A 147 9.22 7.50 -13.66
N THR A 148 10.25 7.14 -14.41
CA THR A 148 10.60 5.73 -14.61
C THR A 148 10.96 5.04 -13.28
N ALA A 149 11.76 5.68 -12.43
CA ALA A 149 12.07 5.18 -11.10
C ALA A 149 10.83 5.09 -10.21
N MET A 150 9.89 6.05 -10.32
CA MET A 150 8.59 5.99 -9.63
C MET A 150 7.80 4.73 -10.01
N HIS A 151 7.68 4.44 -11.29
CA HIS A 151 6.94 3.28 -11.79
C HIS A 151 7.59 1.96 -11.35
N ILE A 152 8.93 1.85 -11.46
CA ILE A 152 9.66 0.66 -11.01
C ILE A 152 9.43 0.44 -9.49
N ALA A 153 9.60 1.47 -8.68
CA ALA A 153 9.44 1.39 -7.24
C ALA A 153 7.99 1.05 -6.83
N ALA A 154 7.01 1.70 -7.46
CA ALA A 154 5.59 1.46 -7.21
C ALA A 154 5.18 0.03 -7.59
N TYR A 155 5.58 -0.44 -8.76
CA TYR A 155 5.28 -1.79 -9.21
C TYR A 155 5.87 -2.84 -8.26
N LYS A 156 7.15 -2.70 -7.91
CA LYS A 156 7.84 -3.63 -7.02
C LYS A 156 7.21 -3.69 -5.63
N ILE A 157 6.94 -2.57 -4.99
CA ILE A 157 6.37 -2.58 -3.62
C ILE A 157 4.97 -3.20 -3.59
N LEU A 158 4.18 -3.02 -4.65
CA LEU A 158 2.87 -3.68 -4.77
C LEU A 158 3.01 -5.19 -4.81
N LEU A 159 3.94 -5.73 -5.62
CA LEU A 159 4.15 -7.17 -5.76
C LEU A 159 4.88 -7.81 -4.58
N GLU A 160 5.84 -7.10 -3.98
CA GLU A 160 6.73 -7.68 -2.97
C GLU A 160 6.23 -7.51 -1.54
N THR A 161 5.32 -6.54 -1.31
CA THR A 161 4.87 -6.20 0.06
C THR A 161 3.34 -6.13 0.15
N THR A 162 2.70 -5.34 -0.71
CA THR A 162 1.28 -4.99 -0.54
C THR A 162 0.36 -6.15 -0.87
N ILE A 163 0.48 -6.71 -2.06
CA ILE A 163 -0.34 -7.83 -2.52
C ILE A 163 -0.17 -9.04 -1.60
N PRO A 164 1.07 -9.50 -1.29
CA PRO A 164 1.26 -10.66 -0.40
C PRO A 164 0.67 -10.45 1.01
N GLY A 165 0.77 -9.22 1.55
CA GLY A 165 0.17 -8.90 2.86
C GLY A 165 -1.36 -9.01 2.84
N ILE A 166 -2.01 -8.46 1.82
CA ILE A 166 -3.47 -8.55 1.65
C ILE A 166 -3.91 -9.99 1.43
N GLU A 167 -3.19 -10.75 0.59
CA GLU A 167 -3.49 -12.16 0.31
C GLU A 167 -3.40 -13.00 1.58
N LYS A 168 -2.38 -12.83 2.39
CA LYS A 168 -2.21 -13.53 3.66
C LYS A 168 -3.41 -13.31 4.59
N LEU A 169 -3.86 -12.07 4.75
CA LEU A 169 -5.03 -11.74 5.55
C LEU A 169 -6.31 -12.33 4.96
N ARG A 170 -6.52 -12.18 3.63
CA ARG A 170 -7.66 -12.73 2.92
C ARG A 170 -7.77 -14.25 3.11
N ASP A 171 -6.65 -14.97 3.01
CA ASP A 171 -6.62 -16.43 3.11
C ASP A 171 -6.96 -16.91 4.52
N THR A 172 -6.44 -16.24 5.55
CA THR A 172 -6.82 -16.52 6.95
C THR A 172 -8.31 -16.27 7.19
N LEU A 173 -8.83 -15.12 6.75
CA LEU A 173 -10.28 -14.84 6.90
C LEU A 173 -11.13 -15.81 6.10
N SER A 174 -10.66 -16.27 4.93
CA SER A 174 -11.35 -17.31 4.15
C SER A 174 -11.42 -18.64 4.89
N ALA A 175 -10.34 -19.03 5.56
CA ALA A 175 -10.33 -20.23 6.40
C ALA A 175 -11.29 -20.09 7.59
N LYS A 176 -11.29 -18.94 8.27
CA LYS A 176 -12.21 -18.64 9.39
C LYS A 176 -13.67 -18.60 8.93
N SER A 177 -13.96 -18.02 7.77
CA SER A 177 -15.31 -18.04 7.18
C SER A 177 -15.83 -19.47 7.02
N LYS A 178 -15.02 -20.35 6.45
CA LYS A 178 -15.38 -21.77 6.28
C LYS A 178 -15.57 -22.49 7.62
N ALA A 179 -14.67 -22.26 8.57
CA ALA A 179 -14.72 -22.91 9.89
C ALA A 179 -15.97 -22.52 10.68
N PHE A 180 -16.44 -21.27 10.56
CA PHE A 180 -17.55 -20.75 11.33
C PHE A 180 -18.87 -20.66 10.54
N MET A 181 -18.98 -21.37 9.42
CA MET A 181 -20.14 -21.33 8.54
C MET A 181 -21.42 -21.84 9.23
N GLN A 182 -21.30 -22.69 10.23
CA GLN A 182 -22.45 -23.23 10.97
C GLN A 182 -22.78 -22.47 12.27
N VAL A 183 -22.00 -21.43 12.61
CA VAL A 183 -22.21 -20.66 13.84
C VAL A 183 -23.23 -19.55 13.57
N VAL A 184 -24.49 -19.81 13.91
CA VAL A 184 -25.62 -18.87 13.72
C VAL A 184 -25.55 -17.74 14.72
N LYS A 185 -25.62 -16.51 14.26
CA LYS A 185 -25.62 -15.26 15.05
C LYS A 185 -26.73 -14.30 14.61
N ILE A 186 -26.97 -13.25 15.39
CA ILE A 186 -27.82 -12.14 14.98
C ILE A 186 -27.08 -11.21 14.06
N GLY A 187 -27.69 -10.87 12.93
CA GLY A 187 -27.26 -9.75 12.08
C GLY A 187 -27.59 -8.41 12.73
N ARG A 188 -26.85 -7.38 12.34
CA ARG A 188 -27.10 -5.99 12.76
C ARG A 188 -27.08 -5.06 11.56
N THR A 189 -28.15 -4.26 11.42
CA THR A 189 -28.23 -3.15 10.46
C THR A 189 -28.55 -1.88 11.24
N HIS A 190 -27.91 -0.76 10.93
CA HIS A 190 -28.02 0.49 11.71
C HIS A 190 -27.65 0.34 13.20
N PHE A 191 -26.80 -0.63 13.55
CA PHE A 191 -26.54 -1.09 14.93
C PHE A 191 -27.76 -1.66 15.67
N MET A 192 -28.86 -1.88 14.96
CA MET A 192 -30.07 -2.52 15.50
C MET A 192 -30.11 -4.00 15.11
N ASP A 193 -30.80 -4.81 15.95
CA ASP A 193 -31.00 -6.23 15.71
C ASP A 193 -31.68 -6.47 14.36
N ALA A 194 -31.13 -7.42 13.61
CA ALA A 194 -31.69 -7.86 12.33
C ALA A 194 -31.88 -9.40 12.30
N THR A 195 -32.22 -9.92 11.14
CA THR A 195 -32.38 -11.36 10.96
C THR A 195 -31.06 -12.11 11.12
N PRO A 196 -31.11 -13.41 11.48
CA PRO A 196 -29.89 -14.22 11.60
C PRO A 196 -29.09 -14.35 10.32
N LEU A 197 -27.78 -14.50 10.51
CA LEU A 197 -26.81 -14.98 9.55
C LEU A 197 -25.81 -15.85 10.31
N THR A 198 -24.79 -16.37 9.64
CA THR A 198 -23.70 -17.07 10.33
C THR A 198 -22.45 -16.19 10.46
N VAL A 199 -21.60 -16.48 11.45
CA VAL A 199 -20.27 -15.84 11.58
C VAL A 199 -19.47 -16.06 10.30
N GLY A 200 -19.55 -17.24 9.71
CA GLY A 200 -18.88 -17.55 8.45
C GLY A 200 -19.37 -16.67 7.29
N GLN A 201 -20.67 -16.43 7.17
CA GLN A 201 -21.26 -15.54 6.16
C GLN A 201 -20.79 -14.08 6.37
N GLU A 202 -20.76 -13.60 7.60
CA GLU A 202 -20.28 -12.26 7.93
C GLU A 202 -18.80 -12.08 7.50
N ILE A 203 -17.92 -13.04 7.87
CA ILE A 203 -16.51 -13.01 7.48
C ILE A 203 -16.34 -13.18 5.96
N SER A 204 -17.20 -13.92 5.27
CA SER A 204 -17.14 -14.07 3.81
C SER A 204 -17.28 -12.73 3.08
N GLY A 205 -18.02 -11.78 3.65
CA GLY A 205 -18.13 -10.42 3.16
C GLY A 205 -16.78 -9.69 3.20
N TYR A 206 -15.99 -9.87 4.26
CA TYR A 206 -14.63 -9.31 4.38
C TYR A 206 -13.68 -9.92 3.35
N VAL A 207 -13.74 -11.24 3.15
CA VAL A 207 -12.97 -11.96 2.12
C VAL A 207 -13.29 -11.40 0.73
N SER A 208 -14.56 -11.19 0.43
CA SER A 208 -14.99 -10.62 -0.85
C SER A 208 -14.45 -9.20 -1.07
N GLN A 209 -14.47 -8.34 -0.03
CA GLN A 209 -13.89 -6.99 -0.11
C GLN A 209 -12.39 -7.03 -0.42
N LEU A 210 -11.62 -7.91 0.23
CA LEU A 210 -10.18 -8.05 -0.03
C LEU A 210 -9.91 -8.61 -1.43
N ASN A 211 -10.70 -9.57 -1.92
CA ASN A 211 -10.58 -10.06 -3.29
C ASN A 211 -10.82 -8.97 -4.34
N HIS A 212 -11.84 -8.13 -4.13
CA HIS A 212 -12.08 -6.99 -5.02
C HIS A 212 -10.97 -5.95 -4.95
N GLY A 213 -10.42 -5.71 -3.75
CA GLY A 213 -9.26 -4.84 -3.56
C GLY A 213 -8.01 -5.34 -4.29
N LEU A 214 -7.70 -6.64 -4.19
CA LEU A 214 -6.61 -7.27 -4.94
C LEU A 214 -6.82 -7.16 -6.45
N LYS A 215 -8.04 -7.39 -6.93
CA LYS A 215 -8.38 -7.22 -8.34
C LYS A 215 -8.18 -5.78 -8.79
N ALA A 216 -8.60 -4.80 -7.99
CA ALA A 216 -8.40 -3.38 -8.28
C ALA A 216 -6.92 -3.04 -8.42
N ILE A 217 -6.06 -3.49 -7.48
CA ILE A 217 -4.60 -3.28 -7.57
C ILE A 217 -4.03 -3.94 -8.83
N ASN A 218 -4.35 -5.21 -9.08
CA ASN A 218 -3.83 -5.93 -10.24
C ASN A 218 -4.21 -5.27 -11.57
N ASN A 219 -5.39 -4.67 -11.68
CA ASN A 219 -5.81 -3.97 -12.88
C ASN A 219 -4.95 -2.74 -13.20
N THR A 220 -4.28 -2.13 -12.22
CA THR A 220 -3.44 -0.93 -12.40
C THR A 220 -2.01 -1.27 -12.84
N LEU A 221 -1.58 -2.53 -12.71
CA LEU A 221 -0.21 -2.94 -12.99
C LEU A 221 0.20 -2.74 -14.45
N SER A 222 -0.73 -2.90 -15.40
CA SER A 222 -0.43 -2.66 -16.82
C SER A 222 -0.02 -1.22 -17.08
N HIS A 223 -0.74 -0.25 -16.52
CA HIS A 223 -0.43 1.16 -16.66
C HIS A 223 0.88 1.54 -15.93
N LEU A 224 1.11 0.98 -14.73
CA LEU A 224 2.38 1.15 -14.02
C LEU A 224 3.59 0.52 -14.74
N SER A 225 3.38 -0.44 -15.65
CA SER A 225 4.47 -1.06 -16.39
C SER A 225 5.03 -0.18 -17.51
N GLU A 226 4.36 0.90 -17.89
CA GLU A 226 4.77 1.81 -18.95
C GLU A 226 5.79 2.84 -18.45
N LEU A 227 6.96 2.89 -19.12
CA LEU A 227 8.10 3.69 -18.66
C LEU A 227 8.31 4.94 -19.52
N ALA A 228 8.53 6.07 -18.85
CA ALA A 228 8.80 7.36 -19.47
C ALA A 228 10.18 7.45 -20.13
N LEU A 229 11.12 6.60 -19.74
CA LEU A 229 12.53 6.66 -20.16
C LEU A 229 12.66 6.59 -21.68
N GLY A 230 13.51 7.48 -22.22
CA GLY A 230 13.64 7.74 -23.66
C GLY A 230 12.89 8.97 -24.14
N GLY A 231 12.00 9.57 -23.32
CA GLY A 231 11.35 10.85 -23.63
C GLY A 231 12.29 12.06 -23.47
N THR A 232 13.33 11.90 -22.68
CA THR A 232 14.32 12.94 -22.33
C THR A 232 13.68 14.19 -21.73
N ALA A 233 13.94 15.37 -22.30
CA ALA A 233 13.60 16.66 -21.69
C ALA A 233 12.09 16.95 -21.67
N VAL A 234 11.39 16.69 -22.78
CA VAL A 234 9.98 17.07 -23.01
C VAL A 234 9.13 15.96 -23.67
N GLY A 235 9.71 14.79 -23.95
CA GLY A 235 9.01 13.67 -24.60
C GLY A 235 9.47 13.36 -26.03
N THR A 236 10.33 14.21 -26.62
CA THR A 236 10.78 14.06 -28.02
C THR A 236 11.93 13.09 -28.22
N GLY A 237 12.58 12.62 -27.11
CA GLY A 237 13.72 11.72 -27.19
C GLY A 237 15.00 12.38 -27.76
N ILE A 238 15.16 13.69 -27.60
CA ILE A 238 16.34 14.41 -28.11
C ILE A 238 17.62 13.81 -27.52
N ASN A 239 18.64 13.64 -28.36
CA ASN A 239 19.97 13.08 -28.02
C ASN A 239 19.97 11.60 -27.60
N THR A 240 18.93 10.83 -27.91
CA THR A 240 18.93 9.38 -27.73
C THR A 240 19.30 8.65 -29.00
N PRO A 241 19.97 7.47 -28.94
CA PRO A 241 20.10 6.57 -30.08
C PRO A 241 18.72 6.07 -30.55
N LYS A 242 18.62 5.70 -31.82
CA LYS A 242 17.37 5.14 -32.37
C LYS A 242 16.93 3.88 -31.62
N GLY A 243 15.69 3.83 -31.16
CA GLY A 243 15.12 2.70 -30.43
C GLY A 243 15.59 2.59 -28.98
N TYR A 244 16.23 3.61 -28.46
CA TYR A 244 16.71 3.64 -27.07
C TYR A 244 15.58 3.38 -26.07
N ASP A 245 14.43 3.99 -26.22
CA ASP A 245 13.25 3.88 -25.35
C ASP A 245 12.74 2.45 -25.22
N VAL A 246 12.66 1.72 -26.35
CA VAL A 246 12.24 0.31 -26.37
C VAL A 246 13.30 -0.59 -25.74
N ASN A 247 14.58 -0.36 -26.09
CA ASN A 247 15.67 -1.23 -25.64
C ASN A 247 15.96 -1.04 -24.14
N VAL A 248 15.91 0.19 -23.63
CA VAL A 248 16.12 0.43 -22.19
C VAL A 248 15.00 -0.17 -21.35
N ALA A 249 13.75 -0.12 -21.81
CA ALA A 249 12.62 -0.77 -21.13
C ALA A 249 12.80 -2.30 -21.09
N LYS A 250 13.29 -2.93 -22.19
CA LYS A 250 13.64 -4.36 -22.21
C LYS A 250 14.75 -4.72 -21.22
N HIS A 251 15.79 -3.91 -21.13
CA HIS A 251 16.86 -4.13 -20.13
C HIS A 251 16.32 -4.00 -18.71
N ILE A 252 15.46 -3.00 -18.43
CA ILE A 252 14.80 -2.88 -17.12
C ILE A 252 13.95 -4.13 -16.83
N ALA A 253 13.15 -4.58 -17.79
CA ALA A 253 12.34 -5.78 -17.64
C ALA A 253 13.20 -7.03 -17.33
N ASN A 254 14.31 -7.21 -18.04
CA ASN A 254 15.23 -8.34 -17.82
C ASN A 254 15.92 -8.28 -16.45
N LEU A 255 16.35 -7.08 -16.01
CA LEU A 255 17.03 -6.90 -14.74
C LEU A 255 16.11 -7.06 -13.54
N THR A 256 14.84 -6.69 -13.68
CA THR A 256 13.86 -6.75 -12.59
C THR A 256 13.04 -8.05 -12.61
N GLY A 257 12.99 -8.76 -13.74
CA GLY A 257 12.06 -9.87 -13.95
C GLY A 257 10.59 -9.45 -14.05
N LEU A 258 10.32 -8.17 -14.33
CA LEU A 258 8.98 -7.58 -14.36
C LEU A 258 8.62 -7.11 -15.78
N PRO A 259 7.33 -7.05 -16.16
CA PRO A 259 6.90 -6.83 -17.54
C PRO A 259 6.90 -5.35 -17.94
N PHE A 260 7.98 -4.63 -17.67
CA PHE A 260 8.10 -3.23 -18.06
C PHE A 260 8.22 -3.07 -19.57
N VAL A 261 7.54 -2.04 -20.09
CA VAL A 261 7.52 -1.66 -21.48
C VAL A 261 7.74 -0.16 -21.64
N THR A 262 8.09 0.29 -22.84
CA THR A 262 8.16 1.73 -23.13
C THR A 262 6.75 2.31 -23.17
N ALA A 263 6.52 3.48 -22.56
CA ALA A 263 5.23 4.18 -22.61
C ALA A 263 4.88 4.53 -24.07
N GLU A 264 3.63 4.32 -24.43
CA GLU A 264 3.13 4.63 -25.77
C GLU A 264 3.28 6.13 -26.10
N ASN A 265 3.04 6.98 -25.10
CA ASN A 265 3.12 8.44 -25.24
C ASN A 265 4.08 9.03 -24.19
N LYS A 266 5.25 9.48 -24.66
CA LYS A 266 6.27 10.07 -23.77
C LYS A 266 5.91 11.46 -23.24
N PHE A 267 5.03 12.19 -23.93
CA PHE A 267 4.57 13.52 -23.49
C PHE A 267 3.67 13.39 -22.26
N GLU A 268 2.72 12.45 -22.30
CA GLU A 268 1.89 12.11 -21.14
C GLU A 268 2.74 11.57 -19.99
N ALA A 269 3.65 10.63 -20.25
CA ALA A 269 4.48 9.98 -19.24
C ALA A 269 5.41 10.93 -18.47
N LEU A 270 5.73 12.11 -19.03
CA LEU A 270 6.51 13.15 -18.34
C LEU A 270 5.65 14.18 -17.61
N ALA A 271 4.49 14.53 -18.18
CA ALA A 271 3.66 15.64 -17.74
C ALA A 271 2.49 15.23 -16.84
N ALA A 272 2.12 13.97 -16.86
CA ALA A 272 1.06 13.40 -16.03
C ALA A 272 1.59 12.14 -15.31
N HIS A 273 0.98 11.80 -14.18
CA HIS A 273 1.31 10.58 -13.42
C HIS A 273 0.04 9.84 -13.05
N ASP A 274 -0.85 9.69 -14.04
CA ASP A 274 -2.16 9.08 -13.88
C ASP A 274 -2.05 7.62 -13.42
N ALA A 275 -1.02 6.89 -13.84
CA ALA A 275 -0.76 5.53 -13.35
C ALA A 275 -0.52 5.47 -11.83
N ILE A 276 0.17 6.46 -11.26
CA ILE A 276 0.39 6.55 -9.80
C ILE A 276 -0.92 6.93 -9.09
N VAL A 277 -1.70 7.85 -9.66
CA VAL A 277 -3.01 8.26 -9.11
C VAL A 277 -3.99 7.10 -9.15
N GLU A 278 -4.09 6.39 -10.28
CA GLU A 278 -4.94 5.21 -10.45
C GLU A 278 -4.59 4.10 -9.45
N ALA A 279 -3.32 3.73 -9.37
CA ALA A 279 -2.86 2.68 -8.48
C ALA A 279 -3.08 3.05 -7.01
N HIS A 280 -2.88 4.31 -6.62
CA HIS A 280 -3.19 4.76 -5.27
C HIS A 280 -4.70 4.77 -4.99
N GLY A 281 -5.53 5.06 -5.98
CA GLY A 281 -6.99 4.91 -5.90
C GLY A 281 -7.42 3.47 -5.57
N ALA A 282 -6.71 2.47 -6.11
CA ALA A 282 -6.92 1.07 -5.74
C ALA A 282 -6.48 0.79 -4.29
N LEU A 283 -5.33 1.32 -3.85
CA LEU A 283 -4.88 1.24 -2.46
C LEU A 283 -5.89 1.88 -1.48
N LYS A 284 -6.44 3.03 -1.83
CA LYS A 284 -7.50 3.69 -1.09
C LYS A 284 -8.73 2.79 -0.94
N THR A 285 -9.14 2.10 -1.99
CA THR A 285 -10.27 1.15 -1.94
C THR A 285 -10.00 0.03 -0.93
N VAL A 286 -8.79 -0.51 -0.90
CA VAL A 286 -8.38 -1.51 0.12
C VAL A 286 -8.43 -0.89 1.53
N ALA A 287 -7.93 0.32 1.71
CA ALA A 287 -7.95 1.00 3.00
C ALA A 287 -9.39 1.20 3.54
N VAL A 288 -10.36 1.52 2.67
CA VAL A 288 -11.79 1.58 3.03
C VAL A 288 -12.28 0.23 3.56
N SER A 289 -11.93 -0.85 2.88
CA SER A 289 -12.30 -2.21 3.29
C SER A 289 -11.66 -2.59 4.62
N LEU A 290 -10.37 -2.31 4.80
CA LEU A 290 -9.64 -2.58 6.05
C LEU A 290 -10.22 -1.80 7.24
N MET A 291 -10.63 -0.55 7.04
CA MET A 291 -11.30 0.26 8.06
C MET A 291 -12.60 -0.42 8.52
N LYS A 292 -13.42 -0.87 7.59
CA LYS A 292 -14.69 -1.56 7.90
C LYS A 292 -14.44 -2.89 8.62
N ILE A 293 -13.53 -3.71 8.13
CA ILE A 293 -13.19 -5.02 8.71
C ILE A 293 -12.69 -4.86 10.15
N ALA A 294 -11.73 -3.94 10.36
CA ALA A 294 -11.18 -3.69 11.69
C ALA A 294 -12.23 -3.17 12.68
N ASN A 295 -13.12 -2.26 12.25
CA ASN A 295 -14.19 -1.73 13.09
C ASN A 295 -15.23 -2.80 13.47
N ASP A 296 -15.66 -3.63 12.53
CA ASP A 296 -16.60 -4.71 12.82
C ASP A 296 -16.01 -5.70 13.83
N ILE A 297 -14.78 -6.19 13.58
CA ILE A 297 -14.11 -7.13 14.48
C ILE A 297 -13.94 -6.51 15.88
N ARG A 298 -13.51 -5.24 15.96
CA ARG A 298 -13.36 -4.52 17.22
C ARG A 298 -14.68 -4.41 17.99
N MET A 299 -15.78 -4.09 17.31
CA MET A 299 -17.09 -3.97 17.94
C MET A 299 -17.64 -5.33 18.37
N LEU A 300 -17.52 -6.37 17.55
CA LEU A 300 -17.94 -7.71 17.86
C LEU A 300 -17.16 -8.34 19.03
N SER A 301 -15.90 -7.93 19.24
CA SER A 301 -15.07 -8.35 20.37
C SER A 301 -15.18 -7.45 21.60
N SER A 302 -16.02 -6.41 21.57
CA SER A 302 -16.13 -5.45 22.66
C SER A 302 -16.65 -6.06 23.96
N GLY A 303 -16.12 -5.58 25.07
CA GLY A 303 -16.53 -6.05 26.41
C GLY A 303 -15.32 -6.24 27.32
N PRO A 304 -15.20 -7.43 27.96
CA PRO A 304 -15.91 -8.71 27.73
C PRO A 304 -17.34 -8.82 28.31
N ARG A 305 -17.71 -8.00 29.30
CA ARG A 305 -19.02 -8.14 29.99
C ARG A 305 -20.05 -7.06 29.64
N SER A 306 -19.56 -5.87 29.25
CA SER A 306 -20.43 -4.70 28.97
C SER A 306 -20.42 -4.29 27.50
N GLY A 307 -20.07 -5.19 26.60
CA GLY A 307 -20.08 -5.00 25.16
C GLY A 307 -20.81 -6.11 24.42
N ILE A 308 -20.56 -6.24 23.11
CA ILE A 308 -21.19 -7.27 22.28
C ILE A 308 -20.61 -8.65 22.61
N GLY A 309 -19.28 -8.79 22.66
CA GLY A 309 -18.60 -9.99 23.10
C GLY A 309 -18.93 -11.27 22.31
N GLU A 310 -19.19 -11.16 21.00
CA GLU A 310 -19.45 -12.32 20.13
C GLU A 310 -18.19 -12.95 19.58
N LEU A 311 -17.09 -12.16 19.48
CA LEU A 311 -15.80 -12.66 19.03
C LEU A 311 -14.76 -12.53 20.14
N PHE A 312 -13.92 -13.54 20.26
CA PHE A 312 -12.64 -13.47 20.93
C PHE A 312 -11.58 -13.05 19.92
N ILE A 313 -10.68 -12.18 20.34
CA ILE A 313 -9.43 -11.81 19.64
C ILE A 313 -8.26 -11.96 20.60
N PRO A 314 -7.03 -12.29 20.12
CA PRO A 314 -5.88 -12.50 20.99
C PRO A 314 -5.48 -11.25 21.79
N ASP A 315 -5.06 -11.50 23.03
CA ASP A 315 -4.45 -10.52 23.90
C ASP A 315 -2.96 -10.37 23.50
N ASN A 316 -2.53 -9.19 23.10
CA ASN A 316 -1.15 -8.98 22.63
C ASN A 316 -0.28 -8.25 23.64
N GLU A 317 -0.85 -7.32 24.43
CA GLU A 317 -0.16 -6.55 25.45
C GLU A 317 -1.12 -6.03 26.53
N PRO A 318 -0.63 -5.62 27.71
CA PRO A 318 -1.45 -4.93 28.72
C PRO A 318 -2.08 -3.65 28.15
N GLY A 319 -3.39 -3.51 28.29
CA GLY A 319 -4.17 -2.43 27.66
C GLY A 319 -4.36 -1.18 28.51
N SER A 320 -3.86 -1.14 29.76
CA SER A 320 -4.06 0.00 30.64
C SER A 320 -2.97 0.10 31.71
N SER A 321 -2.53 1.33 31.98
CA SER A 321 -1.59 1.63 33.07
C SER A 321 -2.27 1.73 34.46
N ILE A 322 -3.60 1.81 34.50
CA ILE A 322 -4.37 2.03 35.74
C ILE A 322 -5.47 1.00 35.97
N MET A 323 -5.89 0.25 34.96
CA MET A 323 -6.90 -0.81 35.05
C MET A 323 -6.24 -2.18 34.88
N PRO A 324 -5.91 -2.88 35.98
CA PRO A 324 -5.19 -4.16 35.92
C PRO A 324 -6.01 -5.21 35.15
N GLY A 325 -5.39 -5.94 34.23
CA GLY A 325 -6.02 -7.00 33.44
C GLY A 325 -6.88 -6.50 32.25
N LYS A 326 -6.93 -5.19 31.99
CA LYS A 326 -7.60 -4.66 30.78
C LYS A 326 -6.75 -4.93 29.56
N VAL A 327 -7.39 -5.46 28.51
CA VAL A 327 -6.81 -5.68 27.19
C VAL A 327 -7.59 -4.86 26.17
N ASN A 328 -6.92 -4.38 25.13
CA ASN A 328 -7.51 -3.57 24.07
C ASN A 328 -7.38 -4.24 22.70
N PRO A 329 -8.26 -3.93 21.74
CA PRO A 329 -8.18 -4.44 20.36
C PRO A 329 -7.14 -3.66 19.54
N THR A 330 -5.88 -3.65 19.98
CA THR A 330 -4.82 -2.75 19.50
C THR A 330 -4.49 -2.94 18.02
N GLN A 331 -4.60 -4.17 17.50
CA GLN A 331 -4.39 -4.42 16.08
C GLN A 331 -5.51 -3.82 15.22
N CYS A 332 -6.74 -3.81 15.70
CA CYS A 332 -7.84 -3.11 15.02
C CYS A 332 -7.62 -1.60 15.02
N GLU A 333 -7.13 -1.05 16.14
CA GLU A 333 -6.83 0.37 16.25
C GLU A 333 -5.71 0.77 15.29
N ALA A 334 -4.62 0.02 15.24
CA ALA A 334 -3.51 0.24 14.32
C ALA A 334 -3.99 0.21 12.86
N LEU A 335 -4.80 -0.78 12.48
CA LEU A 335 -5.28 -0.91 11.11
C LEU A 335 -6.21 0.24 10.70
N THR A 336 -7.04 0.75 11.63
CA THR A 336 -7.88 1.94 11.36
C THR A 336 -7.05 3.21 11.21
N MET A 337 -5.96 3.38 11.97
CA MET A 337 -5.04 4.51 11.81
C MET A 337 -4.28 4.43 10.47
N ILE A 338 -3.85 3.24 10.06
CA ILE A 338 -3.24 3.00 8.73
C ILE A 338 -4.21 3.43 7.62
N ALA A 339 -5.48 2.99 7.69
CA ALA A 339 -6.48 3.37 6.70
C ALA A 339 -6.68 4.89 6.64
N ALA A 340 -6.73 5.57 7.78
CA ALA A 340 -6.83 7.04 7.84
C ALA A 340 -5.60 7.72 7.20
N GLN A 341 -4.39 7.22 7.45
CA GLN A 341 -3.16 7.76 6.85
C GLN A 341 -3.16 7.61 5.33
N VAL A 342 -3.59 6.45 4.81
CA VAL A 342 -3.70 6.21 3.36
C VAL A 342 -4.68 7.18 2.71
N MET A 343 -5.80 7.52 3.38
CA MET A 343 -6.74 8.56 2.89
C MET A 343 -6.07 9.93 2.78
N GLY A 344 -5.26 10.32 3.78
CA GLY A 344 -4.52 11.57 3.74
C GLY A 344 -3.47 11.60 2.62
N ASN A 345 -2.76 10.49 2.41
CA ASN A 345 -1.78 10.35 1.33
C ASN A 345 -2.45 10.43 -0.05
N ASP A 346 -3.68 9.89 -0.20
CA ASP A 346 -4.45 9.96 -1.45
C ASP A 346 -4.72 11.41 -1.86
N VAL A 347 -5.08 12.26 -0.91
CA VAL A 347 -5.30 13.69 -1.18
C VAL A 347 -4.03 14.35 -1.73
N ALA A 348 -2.87 14.09 -1.11
CA ALA A 348 -1.59 14.65 -1.57
C ALA A 348 -1.23 14.16 -2.98
N ILE A 349 -1.45 12.89 -3.29
CA ILE A 349 -1.18 12.29 -4.60
C ILE A 349 -2.11 12.87 -5.68
N ASN A 350 -3.41 13.01 -5.41
CA ASN A 350 -4.36 13.58 -6.35
C ASN A 350 -4.04 15.05 -6.65
N ILE A 351 -3.72 15.86 -5.62
CA ILE A 351 -3.29 17.24 -5.82
C ILE A 351 -2.00 17.30 -6.66
N GLY A 352 -1.04 16.42 -6.39
CA GLY A 352 0.18 16.31 -7.18
C GLY A 352 -0.11 15.95 -8.64
N GLY A 353 -0.98 14.96 -8.88
CA GLY A 353 -1.35 14.51 -10.22
C GLY A 353 -2.00 15.61 -11.07
N MET A 354 -2.91 16.40 -10.50
CA MET A 354 -3.59 17.48 -11.22
C MET A 354 -2.70 18.70 -11.52
N ASN A 355 -1.47 18.77 -11.03
CA ASN A 355 -0.55 19.89 -11.18
C ASN A 355 0.56 19.65 -12.20
N GLY A 356 0.34 18.81 -13.20
CA GLY A 356 1.15 18.78 -14.42
C GLY A 356 0.90 20.01 -15.28
N HIS A 357 1.97 20.72 -15.68
CA HIS A 357 1.85 21.91 -16.50
C HIS A 357 2.70 21.73 -17.74
N PHE A 358 2.08 21.88 -18.92
CA PHE A 358 2.74 21.69 -20.21
C PHE A 358 3.43 20.31 -20.28
N GLU A 359 4.74 20.24 -20.43
CA GLU A 359 5.50 19.01 -20.69
C GLU A 359 6.10 18.37 -19.43
N LEU A 360 5.81 18.89 -18.21
CA LEU A 360 6.34 18.33 -16.98
C LEU A 360 5.45 18.49 -15.75
N ASN A 361 5.24 17.42 -15.02
CA ASN A 361 4.74 17.47 -13.66
C ASN A 361 5.90 17.63 -12.67
N VAL A 362 5.80 18.58 -11.75
CA VAL A 362 6.84 18.91 -10.75
C VAL A 362 6.43 18.59 -9.31
N PHE A 363 5.56 17.60 -9.11
CA PHE A 363 5.14 17.07 -7.81
C PHE A 363 5.63 15.62 -7.58
N LYS A 364 6.49 15.12 -8.44
CA LYS A 364 6.93 13.72 -8.46
C LYS A 364 7.46 13.21 -7.11
N PRO A 365 8.36 13.92 -6.39
CA PRO A 365 8.90 13.42 -5.14
C PRO A 365 7.83 13.19 -4.06
N VAL A 366 6.90 14.13 -3.87
CA VAL A 366 5.83 13.98 -2.87
C VAL A 366 4.82 12.92 -3.26
N MET A 367 4.51 12.77 -4.56
CA MET A 367 3.59 11.73 -5.03
C MET A 367 4.13 10.34 -4.72
N ILE A 368 5.37 10.06 -5.10
CA ILE A 368 5.94 8.73 -4.90
C ILE A 368 6.23 8.42 -3.43
N TYR A 369 6.63 9.41 -2.65
CA TYR A 369 6.79 9.24 -1.20
C TYR A 369 5.50 8.77 -0.53
N ASN A 370 4.38 9.44 -0.81
CA ASN A 370 3.08 9.08 -0.25
C ASN A 370 2.57 7.74 -0.78
N PHE A 371 2.83 7.42 -2.06
CA PHE A 371 2.48 6.14 -2.65
C PHE A 371 3.19 4.97 -1.95
N LEU A 372 4.50 5.04 -1.86
CA LEU A 372 5.32 4.00 -1.23
C LEU A 372 5.00 3.83 0.26
N HIS A 373 4.73 4.95 0.95
CA HIS A 373 4.29 4.93 2.34
C HIS A 373 2.95 4.19 2.48
N SER A 374 1.95 4.51 1.67
CA SER A 374 0.64 3.85 1.69
C SER A 374 0.73 2.35 1.37
N ALA A 375 1.47 2.00 0.32
CA ALA A 375 1.65 0.62 -0.12
C ALA A 375 2.30 -0.25 0.98
N ARG A 376 3.34 0.28 1.62
CA ARG A 376 4.00 -0.38 2.75
C ARG A 376 3.10 -0.51 3.96
N LEU A 377 2.42 0.56 4.37
CA LEU A 377 1.51 0.54 5.51
C LEU A 377 0.39 -0.49 5.34
N ILE A 378 -0.19 -0.60 4.15
CA ILE A 378 -1.23 -1.61 3.87
C ILE A 378 -0.65 -3.02 3.95
N GLY A 379 0.49 -3.29 3.30
CA GLY A 379 1.12 -4.61 3.30
C GLY A 379 1.51 -5.06 4.70
N ASP A 380 2.30 -4.26 5.40
CA ASP A 380 2.78 -4.56 6.76
C ASP A 380 1.62 -4.60 7.77
N GLY A 381 0.65 -3.69 7.63
CA GLY A 381 -0.55 -3.65 8.47
C GLY A 381 -1.43 -4.89 8.33
N CYS A 382 -1.63 -5.38 7.09
CA CYS A 382 -2.34 -6.64 6.84
C CYS A 382 -1.62 -7.83 7.45
N VAL A 383 -0.29 -7.91 7.35
CA VAL A 383 0.52 -8.99 7.97
C VAL A 383 0.42 -8.92 9.49
N SER A 384 0.59 -7.75 10.08
CA SER A 384 0.50 -7.56 11.53
C SER A 384 -0.88 -7.93 12.06
N PHE A 385 -1.93 -7.43 11.43
CA PHE A 385 -3.31 -7.74 11.80
C PHE A 385 -3.62 -9.24 11.63
N ASN A 386 -3.13 -9.84 10.54
CA ASN A 386 -3.25 -11.29 10.33
C ASN A 386 -2.65 -12.07 11.49
N ASP A 387 -1.36 -11.84 11.77
CA ASP A 387 -0.57 -12.68 12.67
C ASP A 387 -0.92 -12.47 14.15
N LYS A 388 -1.44 -11.29 14.50
CA LYS A 388 -1.72 -10.90 15.89
C LYS A 388 -3.20 -10.75 16.23
N CYS A 389 -4.09 -10.84 15.23
CA CYS A 389 -5.53 -10.76 15.44
C CYS A 389 -6.28 -11.85 14.67
N ALA A 390 -6.24 -11.84 13.32
CA ALA A 390 -7.12 -12.65 12.50
C ALA A 390 -6.97 -14.15 12.71
N VAL A 391 -5.75 -14.66 12.86
CA VAL A 391 -5.48 -16.10 13.11
C VAL A 391 -6.12 -16.61 14.41
N GLY A 392 -6.27 -15.75 15.41
CA GLY A 392 -6.80 -16.08 16.74
C GLY A 392 -8.26 -15.69 16.94
N ILE A 393 -8.98 -15.22 15.92
CA ILE A 393 -10.41 -14.94 16.02
C ILE A 393 -11.16 -16.24 16.27
N GLU A 394 -11.99 -16.27 17.34
CA GLU A 394 -12.89 -17.38 17.67
C GLU A 394 -14.27 -16.85 18.05
N PRO A 395 -15.37 -17.54 17.70
CA PRO A 395 -16.71 -17.19 18.16
C PRO A 395 -16.88 -17.51 19.65
N ILE A 396 -17.49 -16.58 20.40
CA ILE A 396 -17.89 -16.83 21.79
C ILE A 396 -19.35 -17.34 21.76
N GLU A 397 -19.53 -18.64 21.54
CA GLU A 397 -20.84 -19.26 21.27
C GLU A 397 -21.84 -18.96 22.34
N ALA A 398 -21.47 -18.91 23.63
CA ALA A 398 -22.40 -18.61 24.72
C ALA A 398 -23.02 -17.21 24.58
N ASN A 399 -22.25 -16.20 24.19
CA ASN A 399 -22.77 -14.85 23.98
C ASN A 399 -23.62 -14.78 22.71
N ILE A 400 -23.11 -15.40 21.63
CA ILE A 400 -23.84 -15.50 20.35
C ILE A 400 -25.22 -16.12 20.59
N LYS A 401 -25.28 -17.28 21.26
CA LYS A 401 -26.53 -17.96 21.56
C LYS A 401 -27.48 -17.09 22.40
N LYS A 402 -26.93 -16.41 23.43
CA LYS A 402 -27.74 -15.50 24.25
C LYS A 402 -28.37 -14.38 23.42
N HIS A 403 -27.64 -13.81 22.46
CA HIS A 403 -28.17 -12.77 21.58
C HIS A 403 -29.23 -13.33 20.62
N VAL A 404 -29.02 -14.52 20.05
CA VAL A 404 -29.98 -15.19 19.18
C VAL A 404 -31.28 -15.48 19.94
N ASP A 405 -31.19 -16.13 21.12
CA ASP A 405 -32.34 -16.53 21.90
C ASP A 405 -33.22 -15.34 22.35
N ASN A 406 -32.61 -14.16 22.54
CA ASN A 406 -33.31 -12.95 22.98
C ASN A 406 -33.75 -12.03 21.82
N SER A 407 -33.41 -12.34 20.57
CA SER A 407 -33.71 -11.45 19.44
C SER A 407 -35.21 -11.46 19.09
N LEU A 408 -35.80 -10.26 19.05
CA LEU A 408 -37.16 -10.07 18.57
C LEU A 408 -37.28 -10.24 17.04
N MET A 409 -36.19 -10.19 16.29
CA MET A 409 -36.21 -10.27 14.82
C MET A 409 -36.37 -11.72 14.31
N LEU A 410 -36.28 -12.70 15.18
CA LEU A 410 -36.64 -14.09 14.85
C LEU A 410 -38.11 -14.21 14.45
N VAL A 411 -38.97 -13.28 14.88
CA VAL A 411 -40.39 -13.20 14.48
C VAL A 411 -40.57 -13.15 12.96
N THR A 412 -39.53 -12.73 12.21
CA THR A 412 -39.58 -12.68 10.75
C THR A 412 -39.87 -14.04 10.10
N ALA A 413 -39.49 -15.15 10.74
CA ALA A 413 -39.82 -16.50 10.28
C ALA A 413 -41.33 -16.73 10.22
N LEU A 414 -42.11 -16.06 11.08
CA LEU A 414 -43.55 -16.19 11.16
C LEU A 414 -44.32 -15.44 10.07
N ASN A 415 -43.67 -14.54 9.33
CA ASN A 415 -44.37 -13.73 8.31
C ASN A 415 -45.10 -14.57 7.26
N THR A 416 -44.53 -15.71 6.87
CA THR A 416 -45.12 -16.63 5.88
C THR A 416 -46.20 -17.55 6.46
N LYS A 417 -46.31 -17.63 7.80
CA LYS A 417 -47.24 -18.52 8.50
C LYS A 417 -48.49 -17.79 9.02
N ILE A 418 -48.31 -16.64 9.66
CA ILE A 418 -49.40 -15.89 10.31
C ILE A 418 -49.58 -14.47 9.74
N GLY A 419 -48.73 -14.05 8.81
CA GLY A 419 -48.74 -12.73 8.19
C GLY A 419 -47.97 -11.66 8.97
N TYR A 420 -47.55 -10.65 8.27
CA TYR A 420 -46.66 -9.55 8.75
C TYR A 420 -47.21 -8.84 10.00
N TYR A 421 -48.50 -8.46 9.99
CA TYR A 421 -49.05 -7.65 11.07
C TYR A 421 -49.18 -8.42 12.40
N LYS A 422 -49.51 -9.71 12.37
CA LYS A 422 -49.53 -10.55 13.60
C LYS A 422 -48.13 -10.79 14.13
N ALA A 423 -47.15 -11.01 13.24
CA ALA A 423 -45.74 -11.12 13.61
C ALA A 423 -45.24 -9.82 14.24
N ALA A 424 -45.55 -8.66 13.66
CA ALA A 424 -45.23 -7.36 14.22
C ALA A 424 -45.84 -7.12 15.60
N GLU A 425 -47.10 -7.51 15.80
CA GLU A 425 -47.77 -7.39 17.10
C GLU A 425 -47.10 -8.25 18.18
N ILE A 426 -46.69 -9.48 17.83
CA ILE A 426 -45.92 -10.35 18.74
C ILE A 426 -44.64 -9.66 19.18
N ALA A 427 -43.82 -9.16 18.24
CA ALA A 427 -42.55 -8.53 18.56
C ALA A 427 -42.73 -7.25 19.41
N GLN A 428 -43.67 -6.38 19.04
CA GLN A 428 -43.90 -5.12 19.73
C GLN A 428 -44.40 -5.35 21.18
N LYS A 429 -45.33 -6.31 21.38
CA LYS A 429 -45.84 -6.64 22.71
C LYS A 429 -44.79 -7.38 23.54
N ALA A 430 -44.05 -8.32 22.95
CA ALA A 430 -42.92 -8.98 23.63
C ALA A 430 -41.90 -7.98 24.16
N HIS A 431 -41.52 -6.99 23.33
CA HIS A 431 -40.61 -5.91 23.75
C HIS A 431 -41.18 -5.08 24.90
N LYS A 432 -42.48 -4.65 24.78
CA LYS A 432 -43.13 -3.80 25.76
C LYS A 432 -43.33 -4.50 27.11
N GLU A 433 -43.61 -5.79 27.09
CA GLU A 433 -43.90 -6.57 28.28
C GLU A 433 -42.68 -7.33 28.82
N HIS A 434 -41.50 -7.14 28.19
CA HIS A 434 -40.24 -7.82 28.56
C HIS A 434 -40.37 -9.36 28.61
N THR A 435 -41.12 -9.94 27.65
CA THR A 435 -41.32 -11.37 27.49
C THR A 435 -40.64 -11.90 26.24
N THR A 436 -40.57 -13.20 26.07
CA THR A 436 -40.07 -13.83 24.85
C THR A 436 -41.10 -13.77 23.71
N LEU A 437 -40.66 -13.90 22.47
CA LEU A 437 -41.55 -14.02 21.31
C LEU A 437 -42.50 -15.21 21.45
N LYS A 438 -42.00 -16.34 21.94
CA LYS A 438 -42.79 -17.57 22.14
C LYS A 438 -43.91 -17.35 23.14
N GLU A 439 -43.60 -16.82 24.33
CA GLU A 439 -44.59 -16.52 25.35
C GLU A 439 -45.68 -15.56 24.83
N MET A 440 -45.25 -14.53 24.10
CA MET A 440 -46.21 -13.54 23.57
C MET A 440 -47.07 -14.12 22.44
N ALA A 441 -46.50 -14.94 21.55
CA ALA A 441 -47.26 -15.60 20.47
C ALA A 441 -48.36 -16.51 21.02
N VAL A 442 -48.05 -17.27 22.08
CA VAL A 442 -49.00 -18.12 22.79
C VAL A 442 -50.05 -17.29 23.53
N LYS A 443 -49.64 -16.25 24.26
CA LYS A 443 -50.54 -15.34 24.99
C LYS A 443 -51.54 -14.65 24.08
N LEU A 444 -51.17 -14.34 22.88
CA LEU A 444 -52.06 -13.73 21.87
C LEU A 444 -52.94 -14.75 21.15
N GLY A 445 -52.74 -16.04 21.39
CA GLY A 445 -53.51 -17.12 20.75
C GLY A 445 -53.21 -17.27 19.25
N TYR A 446 -52.03 -16.81 18.79
CA TYR A 446 -51.64 -16.91 17.38
C TYR A 446 -50.95 -18.22 17.05
N LEU A 447 -50.25 -18.84 18.02
CA LEU A 447 -49.50 -20.08 17.87
C LEU A 447 -49.54 -20.91 19.14
N THR A 448 -49.42 -22.24 18.99
CA THR A 448 -49.05 -23.11 20.11
C THR A 448 -47.54 -23.07 20.35
N PRO A 449 -47.05 -23.49 21.54
CA PRO A 449 -45.60 -23.60 21.78
C PRO A 449 -44.89 -24.50 20.77
N GLU A 450 -45.50 -25.58 20.33
CA GLU A 450 -44.97 -26.54 19.37
C GLU A 450 -44.87 -25.93 17.97
N GLU A 451 -45.89 -25.19 17.53
CA GLU A 451 -45.87 -24.48 16.24
C GLU A 451 -44.77 -23.42 16.22
N PHE A 452 -44.56 -22.68 17.33
CA PHE A 452 -43.50 -21.72 17.44
C PHE A 452 -42.13 -22.39 17.29
N ASP A 453 -41.87 -23.47 18.02
CA ASP A 453 -40.61 -24.20 17.97
C ASP A 453 -40.35 -24.83 16.60
N GLN A 454 -41.40 -25.26 15.90
CA GLN A 454 -41.32 -25.82 14.57
C GLN A 454 -41.01 -24.75 13.48
N TRP A 455 -41.46 -23.51 13.66
CA TRP A 455 -41.42 -22.50 12.61
C TRP A 455 -40.31 -21.44 12.83
N VAL A 456 -39.84 -21.27 14.05
CA VAL A 456 -38.81 -20.30 14.39
C VAL A 456 -37.51 -21.05 14.68
N ILE A 457 -36.83 -21.43 13.61
CA ILE A 457 -35.55 -22.13 13.67
C ILE A 457 -34.48 -21.19 13.08
N PRO A 458 -33.62 -20.53 13.93
CA PRO A 458 -32.67 -19.56 13.46
C PRO A 458 -31.74 -20.08 12.38
N ALA A 459 -31.36 -21.36 12.42
CA ALA A 459 -30.49 -21.99 11.41
C ALA A 459 -31.15 -22.09 10.02
N GLU A 460 -32.49 -22.10 9.93
CA GLU A 460 -33.21 -22.09 8.65
C GLU A 460 -33.45 -20.69 8.10
N MET A 461 -33.10 -19.64 8.86
CA MET A 461 -33.26 -18.24 8.48
C MET A 461 -32.02 -17.66 7.78
N VAL A 462 -30.93 -18.39 7.69
CA VAL A 462 -29.64 -17.90 7.18
C VAL A 462 -29.44 -18.07 5.65
N GLY A 463 -30.47 -18.58 4.95
CA GLY A 463 -30.41 -18.85 3.51
C GLY A 463 -29.61 -20.12 3.17
N SER A 464 -29.32 -20.28 1.90
CA SER A 464 -28.49 -21.40 1.43
C SER A 464 -27.02 -21.16 1.81
N ILE A 465 -26.46 -22.09 2.55
CA ILE A 465 -25.04 -22.07 2.98
C ILE A 465 -24.21 -22.90 2.03
#